data_7bf996b8a8de5a6edb4cc9dc990cc122
#
_entry.id   7bf996b8a8de5a6edb4cc9dc990cc122
#
_cell.length_a   1.000
_cell.length_b   1.000
_cell.length_c   1.000
_cell.angle_alpha   90.00
_cell.angle_beta   90.00
_cell.angle_gamma   90.00
#
_symmetry.space_group_name_H-M   'P 1'
#
loop_
_entity.id
_entity.type
_entity.pdbx_description
1 polymer ?
#
loop_
_entity_poly.entity_id
_entity_poly.type
_entity_poly.pdbx_seq_one_letter_code
_entity_poly.pdbx_strand_id
1 'polypeptide(L)'
;MKTFILCGGYGSRLDHEGTLIAKPMVRIGRNPILMHIIDNYTDQGFRDFVFCLGHNSSTIIDYFLKEKKNNVKIFEKKKFFIKFQFKNKNKNFIGTLIYTGPNSGTGGRIKIAYNKLKIQEDIMMTYGDGLANVPINRLIKFHYKNKSKITMTAVRPKQRYGVLKLNKNKVKFFDNSNEKSDVYINGGFFVINKDAIKKIKHPKMYWEKEPLTYFIKAKKLFAFKHDGFWKSLDTQKDKEDFNKLYMKNKNKLPWKV
;
A
#
# COMPACT_ATOMS: atom_id res chain seq x y z
N MET A 1 0.15 11.33 12.57
CA MET A 1 0.96 10.40 11.72
C MET A 1 0.34 10.33 10.34
N LYS A 2 1.10 10.63 9.28
CA LYS A 2 0.66 10.61 7.89
C LYS A 2 0.78 9.21 7.29
N THR A 3 -0.14 8.88 6.37
CA THR A 3 -0.12 7.62 5.63
C THR A 3 0.44 7.84 4.22
N PHE A 4 1.60 7.30 3.92
CA PHE A 4 2.19 7.32 2.59
C PHE A 4 1.65 6.15 1.78
N ILE A 5 1.09 6.45 0.60
CA ILE A 5 0.64 5.43 -0.35
C ILE A 5 1.54 5.50 -1.57
N LEU A 6 2.23 4.39 -1.88
CA LEU A 6 3.14 4.31 -3.02
C LEU A 6 2.34 4.08 -4.31
N CYS A 7 2.24 5.10 -5.12
CA CYS A 7 1.42 5.14 -6.33
C CYS A 7 2.23 5.29 -7.63
N GLY A 8 3.54 5.02 -7.60
CA GLY A 8 4.43 5.38 -8.70
C GLY A 8 4.97 4.22 -9.53
N GLY A 9 4.47 3.00 -9.36
CA GLY A 9 4.90 1.82 -10.13
C GLY A 9 4.49 1.88 -11.61
N TYR A 10 5.17 1.11 -12.45
CA TYR A 10 4.91 1.09 -13.91
C TYR A 10 3.53 0.53 -14.30
N GLY A 11 2.81 -0.15 -13.43
CA GLY A 11 1.43 -0.59 -13.65
C GLY A 11 1.18 -1.59 -14.81
N SER A 12 2.21 -1.91 -15.59
CA SER A 12 2.15 -2.53 -16.92
C SER A 12 1.56 -3.94 -17.02
N ARG A 13 1.14 -4.54 -15.91
CA ARG A 13 0.62 -5.93 -15.91
C ARG A 13 -0.90 -6.05 -16.01
N LEU A 14 -1.64 -4.93 -16.02
CA LEU A 14 -3.11 -4.93 -15.96
C LEU A 14 -3.75 -4.34 -17.21
N ASP A 15 -2.96 -3.93 -18.19
CA ASP A 15 -3.46 -3.23 -19.37
C ASP A 15 -3.71 -4.20 -20.53
N HIS A 16 -4.90 -4.81 -20.55
CA HIS A 16 -5.40 -5.54 -21.72
C HIS A 16 -6.27 -4.66 -22.64
N GLU A 17 -6.51 -3.40 -22.25
CA GLU A 17 -7.38 -2.47 -23.00
C GLU A 17 -6.61 -1.35 -23.70
N GLY A 18 -5.25 -1.41 -23.71
CA GLY A 18 -4.42 -0.39 -24.34
C GLY A 18 -4.39 0.97 -23.62
N THR A 19 -5.03 1.10 -22.45
CA THR A 19 -5.03 2.32 -21.64
C THR A 19 -4.00 2.23 -20.49
N LEU A 20 -3.03 3.14 -20.50
CA LEU A 20 -2.00 3.24 -19.46
C LEU A 20 -2.57 3.88 -18.19
N ILE A 21 -3.23 3.10 -17.35
CA ILE A 21 -3.68 3.57 -16.02
C ILE A 21 -2.70 3.17 -14.92
N ALA A 22 -2.55 4.03 -13.92
CA ALA A 22 -1.80 3.67 -12.72
C ALA A 22 -2.52 2.53 -11.97
N LYS A 23 -1.79 1.51 -11.52
CA LYS A 23 -2.32 0.35 -10.80
C LYS A 23 -3.29 0.72 -9.65
N PRO A 24 -3.02 1.78 -8.82
CA PRO A 24 -3.96 2.25 -7.81
C PRO A 24 -5.31 2.74 -8.36
N MET A 25 -5.41 3.01 -9.66
CA MET A 25 -6.64 3.47 -10.31
C MET A 25 -7.48 2.36 -10.92
N VAL A 26 -7.02 1.10 -10.87
CA VAL A 26 -7.82 -0.05 -11.30
C VAL A 26 -9.08 -0.15 -10.43
N ARG A 27 -10.24 -0.21 -11.09
CA ARG A 27 -11.54 -0.23 -10.40
C ARG A 27 -11.86 -1.61 -9.83
N ILE A 28 -12.29 -1.60 -8.58
CA ILE A 28 -12.91 -2.71 -7.85
C ILE A 28 -14.35 -2.28 -7.55
N GLY A 29 -15.30 -2.87 -8.22
CA GLY A 29 -16.66 -2.35 -8.22
C GLY A 29 -16.70 -0.93 -8.76
N ARG A 30 -17.31 0.00 -8.00
CA ARG A 30 -17.51 1.40 -8.43
C ARG A 30 -16.28 2.30 -8.21
N ASN A 31 -15.30 1.89 -7.40
CA ASN A 31 -14.20 2.76 -6.95
C ASN A 31 -12.84 2.19 -7.35
N PRO A 32 -11.82 3.05 -7.60
CA PRO A 32 -10.44 2.60 -7.70
C PRO A 32 -9.98 1.89 -6.42
N ILE A 33 -9.04 0.93 -6.53
CA ILE A 33 -8.47 0.26 -5.36
C ILE A 33 -7.86 1.25 -4.36
N LEU A 34 -7.33 2.37 -4.84
CA LEU A 34 -6.83 3.47 -4.01
C LEU A 34 -7.88 3.98 -3.02
N MET A 35 -9.14 4.11 -3.47
CA MET A 35 -10.23 4.58 -2.60
C MET A 35 -10.61 3.54 -1.54
N HIS A 36 -10.51 2.24 -1.85
CA HIS A 36 -10.70 1.18 -0.85
C HIS A 36 -9.59 1.19 0.20
N ILE A 37 -8.33 1.48 -0.20
CA ILE A 37 -7.22 1.66 0.74
C ILE A 37 -7.49 2.86 1.66
N ILE A 38 -7.86 4.01 1.09
CA ILE A 38 -8.20 5.22 1.86
C ILE A 38 -9.34 4.92 2.85
N ASP A 39 -10.39 4.23 2.40
CA ASP A 39 -11.52 3.86 3.26
C ASP A 39 -11.09 3.05 4.46
N ASN A 40 -10.22 2.06 4.25
CA ASN A 40 -9.72 1.21 5.33
C ASN A 40 -8.98 2.01 6.42
N TYR A 41 -8.20 3.01 6.02
CA TYR A 41 -7.52 3.88 6.98
C TYR A 41 -8.47 4.91 7.62
N THR A 42 -9.37 5.52 6.83
CA THR A 42 -10.32 6.53 7.36
C THR A 42 -11.33 5.94 8.32
N ASP A 43 -11.79 4.72 8.08
CA ASP A 43 -12.70 3.99 8.97
C ASP A 43 -12.03 3.71 10.34
N GLN A 44 -10.69 3.67 10.39
CA GLN A 44 -9.89 3.52 11.61
C GLN A 44 -9.36 4.85 12.19
N GLY A 45 -9.81 6.01 11.65
CA GLY A 45 -9.49 7.34 12.17
C GLY A 45 -8.28 8.02 11.52
N PHE A 46 -7.59 7.40 10.55
CA PHE A 46 -6.43 7.97 9.88
C PHE A 46 -6.86 8.70 8.60
N ARG A 47 -6.64 10.01 8.54
CA ARG A 47 -7.23 10.90 7.52
C ARG A 47 -6.23 11.84 6.84
N ASP A 48 -4.94 11.59 6.94
CA ASP A 48 -3.90 12.41 6.30
C ASP A 48 -3.02 11.52 5.41
N PHE A 49 -3.19 11.68 4.09
CA PHE A 49 -2.60 10.83 3.08
C PHE A 49 -1.59 11.58 2.21
N VAL A 50 -0.47 10.92 1.93
CA VAL A 50 0.56 11.36 1.00
C VAL A 50 0.65 10.36 -0.15
N PHE A 51 0.17 10.76 -1.32
CA PHE A 51 0.22 9.93 -2.54
C PHE A 51 1.55 10.15 -3.24
N CYS A 52 2.46 9.18 -3.12
CA CYS A 52 3.79 9.22 -3.75
C CYS A 52 3.68 8.86 -5.23
N LEU A 53 3.52 9.87 -6.08
CA LEU A 53 3.26 9.73 -7.50
C LEU A 53 4.54 9.47 -8.30
N GLY A 54 4.40 8.79 -9.44
CA GLY A 54 5.49 8.50 -10.36
C GLY A 54 4.99 8.29 -11.79
N HIS A 55 5.20 7.11 -12.35
CA HIS A 55 4.69 6.75 -13.67
C HIS A 55 3.15 6.80 -13.69
N ASN A 56 2.55 7.22 -14.79
CA ASN A 56 1.10 7.37 -14.97
C ASN A 56 0.38 8.19 -13.88
N SER A 57 1.08 9.14 -13.27
CA SER A 57 0.54 9.99 -12.20
C SER A 57 -0.66 10.85 -12.63
N SER A 58 -0.79 11.16 -13.93
CA SER A 58 -1.92 11.91 -14.48
C SER A 58 -3.25 11.27 -14.13
N THR A 59 -3.36 9.94 -14.20
CA THR A 59 -4.61 9.23 -13.91
C THR A 59 -5.10 9.45 -12.47
N ILE A 60 -4.18 9.54 -11.50
CA ILE A 60 -4.52 9.80 -10.09
C ILE A 60 -4.86 11.29 -9.89
N ILE A 61 -4.08 12.18 -10.51
CA ILE A 61 -4.31 13.63 -10.46
C ILE A 61 -5.68 13.95 -11.06
N ASP A 62 -5.97 13.42 -12.23
CA ASP A 62 -7.24 13.65 -12.93
C ASP A 62 -8.43 13.10 -12.16
N TYR A 63 -8.29 11.95 -11.53
CA TYR A 63 -9.33 11.41 -10.67
C TYR A 63 -9.73 12.39 -9.56
N PHE A 64 -8.79 12.94 -8.82
CA PHE A 64 -9.12 13.86 -7.75
C PHE A 64 -9.49 15.25 -8.26
N LEU A 65 -8.74 15.80 -9.22
CA LEU A 65 -8.88 17.20 -9.60
C LEU A 65 -9.89 17.45 -10.73
N LYS A 66 -10.25 16.41 -11.50
CA LYS A 66 -11.27 16.51 -12.57
C LYS A 66 -12.53 15.71 -12.22
N GLU A 67 -12.43 14.36 -12.07
CA GLU A 67 -13.61 13.52 -11.84
C GLU A 67 -14.27 13.79 -10.48
N LYS A 68 -13.49 14.10 -9.43
CA LYS A 68 -13.99 14.37 -8.07
C LYS A 68 -13.87 15.84 -7.67
N LYS A 69 -13.76 16.77 -8.62
CA LYS A 69 -13.55 18.21 -8.35
C LYS A 69 -14.54 18.81 -7.35
N ASN A 70 -15.80 18.41 -7.40
CA ASN A 70 -16.85 18.90 -6.50
C ASN A 70 -16.67 18.43 -5.03
N ASN A 71 -15.83 17.43 -4.81
CA ASN A 71 -15.50 16.90 -3.48
C ASN A 71 -14.14 17.41 -2.98
N VAL A 72 -13.40 18.15 -3.79
CA VAL A 72 -12.02 18.55 -3.53
C VAL A 72 -11.91 20.04 -3.34
N LYS A 73 -11.35 20.47 -2.20
CA LYS A 73 -10.95 21.85 -1.93
C LYS A 73 -9.42 21.89 -1.85
N ILE A 74 -8.78 22.49 -2.86
CA ILE A 74 -7.31 22.71 -2.84
C ILE A 74 -7.02 23.88 -1.89
N PHE A 75 -6.03 23.72 -0.99
CA PHE A 75 -5.61 24.77 -0.07
C PHE A 75 -4.11 25.09 -0.16
N GLU A 76 -3.30 24.24 -0.82
CA GLU A 76 -1.90 24.51 -1.11
C GLU A 76 -1.49 23.88 -2.44
N LYS A 77 -0.88 24.68 -3.32
CA LYS A 77 -0.32 24.20 -4.59
C LYS A 77 1.09 24.74 -4.76
N LYS A 78 2.05 23.83 -4.90
CA LYS A 78 3.47 24.13 -5.17
C LYS A 78 3.95 23.36 -6.38
N LYS A 79 5.14 23.70 -6.89
CA LYS A 79 5.76 23.04 -8.07
C LYS A 79 5.74 21.52 -8.02
N PHE A 80 5.88 20.92 -6.82
CA PHE A 80 6.07 19.47 -6.68
C PHE A 80 4.91 18.76 -5.98
N PHE A 81 3.95 19.49 -5.40
CA PHE A 81 2.82 18.89 -4.73
C PHE A 81 1.57 19.75 -4.71
N ILE A 82 0.42 19.11 -4.52
CA ILE A 82 -0.88 19.73 -4.34
C ILE A 82 -1.49 19.13 -3.06
N LYS A 83 -1.85 19.98 -2.10
CA LYS A 83 -2.63 19.56 -0.93
C LYS A 83 -4.08 19.97 -1.08
N PHE A 84 -4.95 19.05 -0.72
CA PHE A 84 -6.38 19.25 -0.82
C PHE A 84 -7.11 18.56 0.33
N GLN A 85 -8.28 19.06 0.65
CA GLN A 85 -9.27 18.38 1.45
C GLN A 85 -10.24 17.67 0.51
N PHE A 86 -10.47 16.40 0.75
CA PHE A 86 -11.54 15.65 0.11
C PHE A 86 -12.70 15.52 1.10
N LYS A 87 -13.92 15.89 0.66
CA LYS A 87 -15.13 15.79 1.48
C LYS A 87 -16.31 15.34 0.62
N ASN A 88 -16.96 14.28 1.05
CA ASN A 88 -18.30 13.90 0.58
C ASN A 88 -19.13 13.41 1.78
N LYS A 89 -20.37 12.92 1.54
CA LYS A 89 -21.27 12.49 2.62
C LYS A 89 -20.64 11.51 3.60
N ASN A 90 -19.76 10.61 3.12
CA ASN A 90 -19.23 9.48 3.89
C ASN A 90 -17.72 9.54 4.14
N LYS A 91 -17.00 10.50 3.55
CA LYS A 91 -15.53 10.57 3.59
C LYS A 91 -15.05 12.00 3.78
N ASN A 92 -14.08 12.15 4.69
CA ASN A 92 -13.37 13.38 4.90
C ASN A 92 -11.91 13.06 5.20
N PHE A 93 -10.99 13.53 4.34
CA PHE A 93 -9.55 13.36 4.53
C PHE A 93 -8.75 14.49 3.87
N ILE A 94 -7.50 14.63 4.30
CA ILE A 94 -6.50 15.49 3.66
C ILE A 94 -5.65 14.63 2.73
N GLY A 95 -5.53 15.03 1.48
CA GLY A 95 -4.67 14.40 0.49
C GLY A 95 -3.53 15.31 0.07
N THR A 96 -2.35 14.74 -0.10
CA THR A 96 -1.20 15.41 -0.71
C THR A 96 -0.75 14.60 -1.91
N LEU A 97 -0.98 15.11 -3.13
CA LEU A 97 -0.43 14.56 -4.36
C LEU A 97 0.99 15.08 -4.50
N ILE A 98 2.00 14.21 -4.42
CA ILE A 98 3.40 14.62 -4.55
C ILE A 98 4.14 13.83 -5.62
N TYR A 99 4.73 14.54 -6.59
CA TYR A 99 5.54 13.91 -7.62
C TYR A 99 6.92 13.55 -7.10
N THR A 100 7.24 12.26 -7.11
CA THR A 100 8.48 11.69 -6.58
C THR A 100 9.44 11.20 -7.69
N GLY A 101 9.07 11.40 -8.95
CA GLY A 101 9.86 10.99 -10.12
C GLY A 101 9.42 9.65 -10.72
N PRO A 102 9.58 9.45 -12.04
CA PRO A 102 9.12 8.25 -12.73
C PRO A 102 9.97 7.02 -12.34
N ASN A 103 11.29 7.21 -12.20
CA ASN A 103 12.27 6.14 -12.00
C ASN A 103 12.73 6.00 -10.54
N SER A 104 12.02 6.57 -9.58
CA SER A 104 12.36 6.42 -8.17
C SER A 104 12.01 5.03 -7.67
N GLY A 105 12.89 4.41 -6.88
CA GLY A 105 12.59 3.20 -6.13
C GLY A 105 11.57 3.47 -5.01
N THR A 106 11.00 2.42 -4.44
CA THR A 106 10.01 2.51 -3.34
C THR A 106 10.53 3.30 -2.15
N GLY A 107 11.77 3.06 -1.72
CA GLY A 107 12.43 3.85 -0.68
C GLY A 107 12.67 5.30 -1.10
N GLY A 108 13.15 5.50 -2.33
CA GLY A 108 13.37 6.85 -2.88
C GLY A 108 12.11 7.70 -2.84
N ARG A 109 10.94 7.15 -3.19
CA ARG A 109 9.65 7.86 -3.13
C ARG A 109 9.32 8.31 -1.72
N ILE A 110 9.52 7.44 -0.73
CA ILE A 110 9.31 7.76 0.68
C ILE A 110 10.19 8.95 1.08
N LYS A 111 11.50 8.88 0.83
CA LYS A 111 12.45 9.94 1.21
C LYS A 111 12.19 11.27 0.52
N ILE A 112 11.91 11.26 -0.79
CA ILE A 112 11.62 12.46 -1.55
C ILE A 112 10.37 13.15 -0.99
N ALA A 113 9.28 12.39 -0.77
CA ALA A 113 8.05 12.93 -0.21
C ALA A 113 8.26 13.46 1.20
N TYR A 114 8.92 12.69 2.06
CA TYR A 114 9.22 13.05 3.44
C TYR A 114 9.99 14.37 3.55
N ASN A 115 11.06 14.51 2.75
CA ASN A 115 11.91 15.71 2.77
C ASN A 115 11.20 16.93 2.15
N LYS A 116 10.56 16.78 0.99
CA LYS A 116 9.87 17.90 0.30
C LYS A 116 8.71 18.43 1.13
N LEU A 117 8.02 17.59 1.89
CA LEU A 117 6.93 17.97 2.78
C LEU A 117 7.42 18.37 4.18
N LYS A 118 8.75 18.33 4.43
CA LYS A 118 9.38 18.69 5.73
C LYS A 118 8.76 17.95 6.92
N ILE A 119 8.45 16.67 6.73
CA ILE A 119 7.84 15.85 7.79
C ILE A 119 8.90 15.52 8.85
N GLN A 120 8.52 15.58 10.12
CA GLN A 120 9.41 15.36 11.27
C GLN A 120 8.89 14.27 12.23
N GLU A 121 7.86 13.54 11.80
CA GLU A 121 7.20 12.50 12.60
C GLU A 121 7.38 11.11 11.98
N ASP A 122 7.07 10.08 12.77
CA ASP A 122 6.92 8.71 12.26
C ASP A 122 5.78 8.66 11.26
N ILE A 123 5.86 7.78 10.28
CA ILE A 123 4.86 7.65 9.22
C ILE A 123 4.32 6.23 9.13
N MET A 124 3.13 6.11 8.61
CA MET A 124 2.63 4.85 8.05
C MET A 124 2.93 4.81 6.55
N MET A 125 3.12 3.62 5.99
CA MET A 125 3.29 3.42 4.56
C MET A 125 2.56 2.16 4.11
N THR A 126 1.94 2.25 2.93
CA THR A 126 1.39 1.08 2.24
C THR A 126 1.61 1.17 0.74
N TYR A 127 1.49 0.03 0.06
CA TYR A 127 1.46 -0.02 -1.40
C TYR A 127 0.07 0.37 -1.91
N GLY A 128 0.00 0.89 -3.14
CA GLY A 128 -1.23 1.34 -3.76
C GLY A 128 -2.05 0.25 -4.47
N ASP A 129 -1.71 -1.03 -4.23
CA ASP A 129 -2.27 -2.17 -4.96
C ASP A 129 -2.67 -3.37 -4.08
N GLY A 130 -2.63 -3.21 -2.76
CA GLY A 130 -3.02 -4.26 -1.81
C GLY A 130 -4.16 -3.85 -0.89
N LEU A 131 -5.11 -4.76 -0.66
CA LEU A 131 -6.19 -4.61 0.30
C LEU A 131 -6.08 -5.63 1.42
N ALA A 132 -6.29 -5.17 2.65
CA ALA A 132 -6.29 -6.02 3.83
C ALA A 132 -7.13 -5.40 4.95
N ASN A 133 -7.64 -6.20 5.86
CA ASN A 133 -8.32 -5.72 7.07
C ASN A 133 -7.36 -5.63 8.26
N VAL A 134 -6.17 -5.05 8.03
CA VAL A 134 -5.18 -4.86 9.08
C VAL A 134 -5.69 -3.87 10.13
N PRO A 135 -5.70 -4.24 11.42
CA PRO A 135 -6.08 -3.32 12.50
C PRO A 135 -4.94 -2.33 12.76
N ILE A 136 -4.98 -1.18 12.10
CA ILE A 136 -3.88 -0.18 12.07
C ILE A 136 -3.53 0.30 13.49
N ASN A 137 -4.51 0.52 14.35
CA ASN A 137 -4.25 0.92 15.74
C ASN A 137 -3.44 -0.15 16.51
N ARG A 138 -3.70 -1.44 16.25
CA ARG A 138 -2.92 -2.54 16.86
C ARG A 138 -1.51 -2.62 16.28
N LEU A 139 -1.35 -2.40 14.98
CA LEU A 139 -0.05 -2.32 14.31
C LEU A 139 0.82 -1.20 14.90
N ILE A 140 0.25 -0.01 15.12
CA ILE A 140 0.94 1.13 15.73
C ILE A 140 1.32 0.82 17.19
N LYS A 141 0.39 0.30 17.98
CA LYS A 141 0.67 -0.12 19.37
C LYS A 141 1.79 -1.14 19.44
N PHE A 142 1.79 -2.12 18.54
CA PHE A 142 2.84 -3.13 18.43
C PHE A 142 4.21 -2.49 18.10
N HIS A 143 4.24 -1.52 17.18
CA HIS A 143 5.45 -0.79 16.79
C HIS A 143 6.12 -0.13 18.00
N TYR A 144 5.37 0.66 18.75
CA TYR A 144 5.91 1.39 19.91
C TYR A 144 6.25 0.47 21.08
N LYS A 145 5.41 -0.54 21.36
CA LYS A 145 5.69 -1.54 22.41
C LYS A 145 7.05 -2.22 22.22
N ASN A 146 7.40 -2.55 20.97
CA ASN A 146 8.66 -3.22 20.65
C ASN A 146 9.82 -2.24 20.42
N LYS A 147 9.65 -0.93 20.60
CA LYS A 147 10.65 0.10 20.30
C LYS A 147 11.27 -0.10 18.90
N SER A 148 10.42 -0.46 17.93
CA SER A 148 10.82 -0.78 16.56
C SER A 148 11.29 0.46 15.81
N LYS A 149 12.22 0.31 14.88
CA LYS A 149 12.47 1.34 13.87
C LYS A 149 11.60 1.15 12.64
N ILE A 150 11.25 -0.09 12.33
CA ILE A 150 10.30 -0.45 11.28
C ILE A 150 9.46 -1.60 11.79
N THR A 151 8.14 -1.49 11.61
CA THR A 151 7.22 -2.63 11.73
C THR A 151 6.54 -2.83 10.39
N MET A 152 6.57 -4.05 9.88
CA MET A 152 5.86 -4.46 8.68
C MET A 152 4.77 -5.47 9.02
N THR A 153 3.68 -5.46 8.27
CA THR A 153 2.68 -6.52 8.38
C THR A 153 3.17 -7.76 7.64
N ALA A 154 3.20 -8.90 8.35
CA ALA A 154 3.52 -10.19 7.79
C ALA A 154 2.23 -10.99 7.59
N VAL A 155 2.00 -11.47 6.38
CA VAL A 155 0.79 -12.20 5.99
C VAL A 155 1.13 -13.55 5.38
N ARG A 156 0.21 -14.50 5.49
CA ARG A 156 0.28 -15.78 4.79
C ARG A 156 -0.70 -15.76 3.61
N PRO A 157 -0.20 -15.60 2.37
CA PRO A 157 -1.08 -15.57 1.21
C PRO A 157 -1.69 -16.94 0.98
N LYS A 158 -2.87 -16.99 0.34
CA LYS A 158 -3.37 -18.24 -0.23
C LYS A 158 -2.40 -18.76 -1.28
N GLN A 159 -2.17 -20.06 -1.27
CA GLN A 159 -1.32 -20.72 -2.26
C GLN A 159 -1.94 -20.56 -3.65
N ARG A 160 -1.16 -20.13 -4.63
CA ARG A 160 -1.60 -20.00 -6.03
C ARG A 160 -1.40 -21.30 -6.81
N TYR A 161 -0.51 -22.15 -6.32
CA TYR A 161 -0.09 -23.40 -6.95
C TYR A 161 -0.04 -24.49 -5.89
N GLY A 162 -0.20 -25.75 -6.33
CA GLY A 162 0.01 -26.89 -5.47
C GLY A 162 1.42 -26.92 -4.90
N VAL A 163 1.55 -27.22 -3.61
CA VAL A 163 2.83 -27.30 -2.89
C VAL A 163 3.29 -28.74 -2.82
N LEU A 164 4.55 -28.97 -3.15
CA LEU A 164 5.20 -30.27 -3.06
C LEU A 164 6.17 -30.28 -1.88
N LYS A 165 6.12 -31.32 -1.05
CA LYS A 165 7.23 -31.67 -0.16
C LYS A 165 8.01 -32.84 -0.78
N LEU A 166 9.30 -32.62 -1.00
CA LEU A 166 10.17 -33.59 -1.62
C LEU A 166 11.09 -34.26 -0.58
N ASN A 167 11.39 -35.54 -0.78
CA ASN A 167 12.50 -36.20 -0.17
C ASN A 167 13.42 -36.70 -1.30
N LYS A 168 14.57 -36.03 -1.48
CA LYS A 168 15.38 -36.10 -2.70
C LYS A 168 14.47 -35.81 -3.91
N ASN A 169 14.35 -36.70 -4.87
CA ASN A 169 13.50 -36.51 -6.06
C ASN A 169 12.10 -37.17 -5.93
N LYS A 170 11.75 -37.72 -4.76
CA LYS A 170 10.44 -38.33 -4.52
C LYS A 170 9.48 -37.32 -3.90
N VAL A 171 8.31 -37.16 -4.49
CA VAL A 171 7.21 -36.37 -3.90
C VAL A 171 6.69 -37.12 -2.69
N LYS A 172 6.80 -36.53 -1.52
CA LYS A 172 6.26 -37.06 -0.26
C LYS A 172 4.86 -36.56 0.04
N PHE A 173 4.55 -35.36 -0.43
CA PHE A 173 3.29 -34.69 -0.15
C PHE A 173 2.96 -33.71 -1.27
N PHE A 174 1.69 -33.66 -1.65
CA PHE A 174 1.13 -32.70 -2.59
C PHE A 174 -0.11 -32.07 -1.98
N ASP A 175 -0.10 -30.76 -1.85
CA ASP A 175 -1.23 -30.01 -1.34
C ASP A 175 -1.74 -29.04 -2.41
N ASN A 176 -2.99 -29.21 -2.78
CA ASN A 176 -3.70 -28.34 -3.72
C ASN A 176 -4.93 -27.69 -3.07
N SER A 177 -4.96 -27.61 -1.74
CA SER A 177 -6.13 -27.18 -0.94
C SER A 177 -6.45 -25.70 -1.04
N ASN A 178 -5.63 -24.87 -1.70
CA ASN A 178 -5.71 -23.40 -1.64
C ASN A 178 -5.63 -22.83 -0.20
N GLU A 179 -5.06 -23.56 0.72
CA GLU A 179 -4.83 -23.10 2.08
C GLU A 179 -3.77 -22.00 2.15
N LYS A 180 -3.66 -21.37 3.29
CA LYS A 180 -2.63 -20.34 3.50
C LYS A 180 -1.24 -20.99 3.51
N SER A 181 -0.29 -20.35 2.82
CA SER A 181 1.12 -20.73 2.86
C SER A 181 1.66 -20.76 4.29
N ASP A 182 2.59 -21.68 4.59
CA ASP A 182 3.35 -21.67 5.84
C ASP A 182 4.37 -20.52 5.89
N VAL A 183 4.67 -19.93 4.74
CA VAL A 183 5.65 -18.83 4.62
C VAL A 183 4.95 -17.49 4.75
N TYR A 184 5.48 -16.64 5.66
CA TYR A 184 5.08 -15.26 5.76
C TYR A 184 5.75 -14.42 4.66
N ILE A 185 4.96 -13.54 4.04
CA ILE A 185 5.46 -12.55 3.09
C ILE A 185 5.20 -11.13 3.59
N ASN A 186 5.85 -10.16 2.95
CA ASN A 186 5.59 -8.74 3.16
C ASN A 186 4.16 -8.38 2.69
N GLY A 187 3.29 -8.07 3.62
CA GLY A 187 1.90 -7.69 3.36
C GLY A 187 1.69 -6.20 3.12
N GLY A 188 2.75 -5.39 3.08
CA GLY A 188 2.63 -3.93 3.12
C GLY A 188 2.28 -3.44 4.54
N PHE A 189 1.58 -2.30 4.65
CA PHE A 189 1.14 -1.72 5.92
C PHE A 189 2.29 -1.62 6.95
N PHE A 190 3.12 -0.61 6.76
CA PHE A 190 4.26 -0.35 7.62
C PHE A 190 3.98 0.77 8.61
N VAL A 191 4.65 0.71 9.77
CA VAL A 191 4.93 1.87 10.61
C VAL A 191 6.44 2.09 10.58
N ILE A 192 6.87 3.29 10.26
CA ILE A 192 8.26 3.65 9.99
C ILE A 192 8.64 4.81 10.90
N ASN A 193 9.61 4.57 11.78
CA ASN A 193 10.17 5.63 12.61
C ASN A 193 10.93 6.64 11.74
N LYS A 194 10.84 7.91 12.08
CA LYS A 194 11.47 9.02 11.35
C LYS A 194 12.96 8.83 11.07
N ASP A 195 13.71 8.23 11.99
CA ASP A 195 15.14 7.98 11.80
C ASP A 195 15.43 6.89 10.76
N ALA A 196 14.49 5.95 10.56
CA ALA A 196 14.66 4.91 9.56
C ALA A 196 14.73 5.47 8.14
N ILE A 197 14.04 6.59 7.89
CA ILE A 197 14.04 7.26 6.58
C ILE A 197 15.42 7.82 6.22
N LYS A 198 16.25 8.15 7.21
CA LYS A 198 17.64 8.61 7.01
C LYS A 198 18.51 7.56 6.33
N LYS A 199 18.16 6.26 6.44
CA LYS A 199 18.92 5.16 5.82
C LYS A 199 18.66 5.00 4.32
N ILE A 200 17.67 5.68 3.77
CA ILE A 200 17.48 5.76 2.34
C ILE A 200 18.49 6.79 1.79
N LYS A 201 19.47 6.34 1.01
CA LYS A 201 20.61 7.18 0.59
C LYS A 201 20.33 7.92 -0.72
N HIS A 202 19.65 7.31 -1.68
CA HIS A 202 19.43 7.89 -3.02
C HIS A 202 18.04 7.56 -3.59
N PRO A 203 17.55 8.32 -4.58
CA PRO A 203 16.19 8.19 -5.12
C PRO A 203 15.87 6.83 -5.75
N LYS A 204 16.85 6.12 -6.32
CA LYS A 204 16.64 4.81 -6.96
C LYS A 204 16.59 3.65 -5.95
N MET A 205 16.80 3.89 -4.65
CA MET A 205 16.82 2.85 -3.64
C MET A 205 15.44 2.23 -3.42
N TYR A 206 15.39 0.91 -3.41
CA TYR A 206 14.19 0.15 -3.06
C TYR A 206 14.12 -0.04 -1.55
N TRP A 207 12.93 0.24 -0.98
CA TRP A 207 12.67 0.09 0.45
C TRP A 207 12.92 -1.35 0.93
N GLU A 208 12.52 -2.32 0.11
CA GLU A 208 12.54 -3.75 0.39
C GLU A 208 13.95 -4.38 0.36
N LYS A 209 14.93 -3.63 -0.12
CA LYS A 209 16.33 -4.09 -0.25
C LYS A 209 17.18 -3.57 0.92
N GLU A 210 18.13 -2.68 0.63
CA GLU A 210 19.13 -2.22 1.58
C GLU A 210 18.54 -1.62 2.87
N PRO A 211 17.47 -0.78 2.85
CA PRO A 211 16.90 -0.24 4.07
C PRO A 211 16.39 -1.33 5.01
N LEU A 212 15.56 -2.27 4.52
CA LEU A 212 15.07 -3.36 5.38
C LEU A 212 16.20 -4.27 5.85
N THR A 213 17.16 -4.63 4.96
CA THR A 213 18.31 -5.45 5.33
C THR A 213 19.15 -4.81 6.44
N TYR A 214 19.35 -3.48 6.39
CA TYR A 214 20.02 -2.77 7.48
C TYR A 214 19.31 -2.96 8.82
N PHE A 215 17.98 -2.81 8.85
CA PHE A 215 17.22 -2.92 10.10
C PHE A 215 17.02 -4.36 10.58
N ILE A 216 17.09 -5.36 9.69
CA ILE A 216 17.20 -6.79 10.06
C ILE A 216 18.51 -6.99 10.85
N LYS A 217 19.67 -6.59 10.29
CA LYS A 217 20.98 -6.71 10.95
C LYS A 217 21.03 -5.95 12.28
N ALA A 218 20.40 -4.79 12.35
CA ALA A 218 20.28 -3.98 13.57
C ALA A 218 19.27 -4.53 14.59
N LYS A 219 18.55 -5.62 14.30
CA LYS A 219 17.46 -6.18 15.13
C LYS A 219 16.38 -5.15 15.48
N LYS A 220 16.06 -4.26 14.54
CA LYS A 220 15.09 -3.16 14.69
C LYS A 220 13.92 -3.20 13.67
N LEU A 221 13.85 -4.26 12.86
CA LEU A 221 12.71 -4.59 12.01
C LEU A 221 11.87 -5.67 12.70
N PHE A 222 10.58 -5.39 12.88
CA PHE A 222 9.62 -6.32 13.51
C PHE A 222 8.49 -6.64 12.55
N ALA A 223 7.94 -7.85 12.67
CA ALA A 223 6.81 -8.33 11.89
C ALA A 223 5.54 -8.39 12.74
N PHE A 224 4.51 -7.66 12.35
CA PHE A 224 3.17 -7.78 12.89
C PHE A 224 2.41 -8.86 12.10
N LYS A 225 2.22 -10.04 12.70
CA LYS A 225 1.49 -11.14 12.06
C LYS A 225 0.03 -10.79 11.90
N HIS A 226 -0.49 -10.95 10.69
CA HIS A 226 -1.89 -10.69 10.33
C HIS A 226 -2.48 -11.90 9.63
N ASP A 227 -3.45 -12.55 10.26
CA ASP A 227 -4.11 -13.74 9.74
C ASP A 227 -5.47 -13.44 9.07
N GLY A 228 -5.88 -12.15 9.05
CA GLY A 228 -7.09 -11.71 8.41
C GLY A 228 -7.03 -11.71 6.87
N PHE A 229 -7.92 -10.95 6.27
CA PHE A 229 -7.95 -10.80 4.81
C PHE A 229 -6.73 -10.00 4.33
N TRP A 230 -6.07 -10.51 3.30
CA TRP A 230 -5.05 -9.80 2.53
C TRP A 230 -5.05 -10.33 1.09
N LYS A 231 -4.98 -9.42 0.12
CA LYS A 231 -4.82 -9.74 -1.30
C LYS A 231 -4.18 -8.56 -2.04
N SER A 232 -3.21 -8.86 -2.92
CA SER A 232 -2.63 -7.89 -3.86
C SER A 232 -3.35 -7.96 -5.20
N LEU A 233 -3.29 -6.86 -5.94
CA LEU A 233 -3.82 -6.71 -7.29
C LEU A 233 -2.66 -6.76 -8.29
N ASP A 234 -2.25 -7.95 -8.71
CA ASP A 234 -1.09 -8.14 -9.59
C ASP A 234 -1.45 -8.56 -11.02
N THR A 235 -2.56 -9.26 -11.18
CA THR A 235 -2.98 -9.88 -12.45
C THR A 235 -4.43 -9.53 -12.76
N GLN A 236 -4.86 -9.79 -14.00
CA GLN A 236 -6.27 -9.69 -14.41
C GLN A 236 -7.16 -10.60 -13.55
N LYS A 237 -6.70 -11.83 -13.25
CA LYS A 237 -7.40 -12.75 -12.36
C LYS A 237 -7.62 -12.15 -10.96
N ASP A 238 -6.62 -11.42 -10.42
CA ASP A 238 -6.80 -10.76 -9.12
C ASP A 238 -7.88 -9.69 -9.17
N LYS A 239 -7.98 -8.92 -10.29
CA LYS A 239 -9.06 -7.94 -10.51
C LYS A 239 -10.43 -8.61 -10.54
N GLU A 240 -10.56 -9.72 -11.26
CA GLU A 240 -11.80 -10.50 -11.31
C GLU A 240 -12.20 -11.04 -9.94
N ASP A 241 -11.25 -11.61 -9.20
CA ASP A 241 -11.47 -12.13 -7.85
C ASP A 241 -11.91 -11.00 -6.89
N PHE A 242 -11.28 -9.83 -6.96
CA PHE A 242 -11.71 -8.68 -6.17
C PHE A 242 -13.13 -8.23 -6.53
N ASN A 243 -13.48 -8.21 -7.82
CA ASN A 243 -14.83 -7.86 -8.25
C ASN A 243 -15.87 -8.90 -7.79
N LYS A 244 -15.56 -10.20 -7.86
CA LYS A 244 -16.41 -11.26 -7.31
C LYS A 244 -16.62 -11.07 -5.80
N LEU A 245 -15.56 -10.80 -5.04
CA LEU A 245 -15.65 -10.50 -3.60
C LEU A 245 -16.47 -9.25 -3.31
N TYR A 246 -16.30 -8.18 -4.11
CA TYR A 246 -17.08 -6.95 -3.99
C TYR A 246 -18.57 -7.20 -4.22
N MET A 247 -18.93 -7.93 -5.27
CA MET A 247 -20.32 -8.24 -5.60
C MET A 247 -20.99 -9.13 -4.56
N LYS A 248 -20.27 -10.15 -4.06
CA LYS A 248 -20.79 -11.10 -3.06
C LYS A 248 -20.98 -10.44 -1.68
N ASN A 249 -20.17 -9.44 -1.32
CA ASN A 249 -20.08 -8.90 0.04
C ASN A 249 -20.38 -7.39 0.10
N LYS A 250 -21.37 -6.90 -0.68
CA LYS A 250 -21.69 -5.46 -0.79
C LYS A 250 -21.82 -4.72 0.54
N ASN A 251 -22.36 -5.38 1.56
CA ASN A 251 -22.63 -4.80 2.89
C ASN A 251 -21.40 -4.85 3.82
N LYS A 252 -20.52 -5.82 3.64
CA LYS A 252 -19.33 -6.00 4.50
C LYS A 252 -18.16 -6.55 3.67
N LEU A 253 -17.42 -5.66 3.05
CA LEU A 253 -16.26 -6.03 2.23
C LEU A 253 -15.17 -6.70 3.09
N PRO A 254 -14.54 -7.81 2.62
CA PRO A 254 -13.59 -8.58 3.41
C PRO A 254 -12.38 -7.80 3.89
N TRP A 255 -12.00 -6.74 3.20
CA TRP A 255 -10.86 -5.87 3.52
C TRP A 255 -11.22 -4.69 4.43
N LYS A 256 -12.46 -4.57 4.88
CA LYS A 256 -12.82 -3.62 5.94
C LYS A 256 -12.60 -4.22 7.33
N VAL A 257 -12.23 -3.38 8.28
CA VAL A 257 -12.03 -3.73 9.69
C VAL A 257 -13.33 -3.59 10.46
#